data_37ee1c55515fbeedbfcb2095a986c7d9
#
_entry.id   37ee1c55515fbeedbfcb2095a986c7d9
#
_cell.length_a   1.000
_cell.length_b   1.000
_cell.length_c   1.000
_cell.angle_alpha   90.00
_cell.angle_beta   90.00
_cell.angle_gamma   90.00
#
_symmetry.space_group_name_H-M   'P 1'
#
loop_
_entity.id
_entity.type
_entity.pdbx_description
1 polymer ?
#
loop_
_entity_poly.entity_id
_entity_poly.type
_entity_poly.pdbx_seq_one_letter_code
_entity_poly.pdbx_strand_id
1 'polypeptide(L)'
;MKKCLILVCMVLLTVSCATKNVKPAKQSVQNCDCAQLAKPTQLPVQLPDSPKVNGEIQPTKAISTAEYALLKPSQWDDIEGFAEDDLAAAWPAWLRSCSTLINKPQWQATCAAAKTLNKPNKQAIQAYFTQYFSVYSATNQDGTDTGLVTGYYEPVLKGSRNKSAQYAYPLYRQPNDLVTVELGDTYPELKYKRVRGKLLVDKEGRNKLVPYLTRAAIEANPAPLAGNELVWINDIIDVFFLQVQGSGLVKLDNGGEVHVGYADQNGHTYNSIGRVLIERGELSADQASMQGIKNWARNNLDKLRDLLNSNPSYVFFRELPAGLPGPLGALGVPISAERSVAIDPKYVPLGAPIFLSTTQPNSQSPLKRLMVAQDTGGAIKGGVRADFFWGAGEEAGAKAGAMKQQGKIWVLLPKDLLPKDFKLN
;
A
#
# COMPACT_ATOMS: atom_id res chain seq x y z
N MET A 1 -55.93 -47.79 8.88
CA MET A 1 -57.24 -47.81 8.13
C MET A 1 -57.53 -46.38 7.70
N LYS A 2 -57.99 -46.26 6.48
CA LYS A 2 -58.51 -45.09 5.75
C LYS A 2 -57.48 -44.17 5.10
N LYS A 3 -57.23 -44.45 3.83
CA LYS A 3 -56.71 -43.64 2.74
C LYS A 3 -57.69 -42.50 2.46
N CYS A 4 -57.20 -41.32 2.19
CA CYS A 4 -57.97 -40.31 1.45
C CYS A 4 -57.11 -39.78 0.33
N LEU A 5 -57.54 -40.05 -0.87
CA LEU A 5 -57.01 -39.69 -2.18
C LEU A 5 -57.67 -38.36 -2.55
N ILE A 6 -56.92 -37.30 -2.83
CA ILE A 6 -57.47 -36.09 -3.43
C ILE A 6 -56.82 -35.88 -4.80
N LEU A 7 -57.69 -35.88 -5.79
CA LEU A 7 -57.51 -35.70 -7.21
C LEU A 7 -57.19 -34.21 -7.50
N VAL A 8 -56.11 -33.92 -8.22
CA VAL A 8 -55.79 -32.60 -8.70
C VAL A 8 -56.17 -32.49 -10.18
N CYS A 9 -57.16 -31.63 -10.46
CA CYS A 9 -57.55 -31.26 -11.82
C CYS A 9 -56.54 -30.30 -12.43
N MET A 10 -55.97 -30.70 -13.55
CA MET A 10 -55.10 -29.88 -14.39
C MET A 10 -55.97 -29.09 -15.38
N VAL A 11 -56.01 -27.76 -15.27
CA VAL A 11 -56.65 -26.90 -16.28
C VAL A 11 -55.54 -26.31 -17.16
N LEU A 12 -55.50 -26.76 -18.40
CA LEU A 12 -54.68 -26.19 -19.47
C LEU A 12 -55.40 -24.97 -20.06
N LEU A 13 -54.85 -23.79 -19.89
CA LEU A 13 -55.24 -22.60 -20.63
C LEU A 13 -54.22 -22.33 -21.74
N THR A 14 -54.60 -22.58 -22.98
CA THR A 14 -53.92 -22.21 -24.21
C THR A 14 -54.24 -20.74 -24.54
N VAL A 15 -53.17 -19.88 -24.49
CA VAL A 15 -53.27 -18.51 -25.00
C VAL A 15 -52.67 -18.47 -26.40
N SER A 16 -53.51 -18.20 -27.38
CA SER A 16 -53.18 -17.99 -28.79
C SER A 16 -52.63 -16.59 -28.99
N CYS A 17 -51.36 -16.48 -29.44
CA CYS A 17 -50.78 -15.23 -29.90
C CYS A 17 -51.13 -14.96 -31.37
N ALA A 18 -51.95 -13.96 -31.62
CA ALA A 18 -52.19 -13.42 -32.96
C ALA A 18 -51.07 -12.42 -33.34
N THR A 19 -50.29 -12.76 -34.34
CA THR A 19 -49.29 -11.87 -34.96
C THR A 19 -49.98 -10.89 -35.92
N LYS A 20 -49.93 -9.58 -35.61
CA LYS A 20 -50.26 -8.54 -36.56
C LYS A 20 -49.02 -8.14 -37.37
N ASN A 21 -49.05 -8.42 -38.68
CA ASN A 21 -48.12 -7.91 -39.66
C ASN A 21 -48.25 -6.38 -39.83
N VAL A 22 -47.20 -5.65 -39.50
CA VAL A 22 -47.05 -4.25 -39.84
C VAL A 22 -46.06 -4.13 -40.98
N LYS A 23 -46.52 -3.62 -42.14
CA LYS A 23 -45.69 -3.28 -43.31
C LYS A 23 -44.75 -2.15 -43.00
N PRO A 24 -43.49 -2.14 -43.46
CA PRO A 24 -42.59 -1.01 -43.28
C PRO A 24 -42.97 0.14 -44.26
N ALA A 25 -43.06 1.34 -43.72
CA ALA A 25 -43.21 2.57 -44.49
C ALA A 25 -41.88 2.92 -45.19
N LYS A 26 -41.95 3.17 -46.49
CA LYS A 26 -40.85 3.71 -47.30
C LYS A 26 -40.61 5.18 -46.90
N GLN A 27 -39.50 5.48 -46.31
CA GLN A 27 -38.96 6.85 -46.21
C GLN A 27 -38.18 7.18 -47.48
N SER A 28 -38.55 8.24 -48.14
CA SER A 28 -37.89 8.83 -49.31
C SER A 28 -36.56 9.46 -48.87
N VAL A 29 -35.49 9.04 -49.49
CA VAL A 29 -34.14 9.66 -49.39
C VAL A 29 -34.20 10.97 -50.16
N GLN A 30 -34.14 12.11 -49.47
CA GLN A 30 -33.84 13.40 -50.09
C GLN A 30 -32.31 13.50 -50.20
N ASN A 31 -31.85 13.58 -51.43
CA ASN A 31 -30.47 13.93 -51.78
C ASN A 31 -30.19 15.35 -51.33
N CYS A 32 -29.30 15.52 -50.35
CA CYS A 32 -28.67 16.81 -50.06
C CYS A 32 -27.39 16.93 -50.86
N ASP A 33 -27.38 17.86 -51.79
CA ASP A 33 -26.26 18.27 -52.60
C ASP A 33 -25.19 18.93 -51.71
N CYS A 34 -24.02 18.27 -51.55
CA CYS A 34 -22.85 18.81 -50.85
C CYS A 34 -21.90 19.44 -51.86
N ALA A 35 -22.21 20.65 -52.30
CA ALA A 35 -21.23 21.49 -53.04
C ALA A 35 -21.14 22.84 -52.30
N GLN A 36 -19.87 23.19 -51.97
CA GLN A 36 -19.37 24.44 -51.39
C GLN A 36 -19.21 24.49 -49.88
N LEU A 37 -18.16 23.86 -49.38
CA LEU A 37 -17.47 24.30 -48.18
C LEU A 37 -16.23 25.12 -48.57
N ALA A 38 -16.31 26.42 -48.26
CA ALA A 38 -15.24 27.38 -48.41
C ALA A 38 -14.01 26.97 -47.61
N LYS A 39 -12.81 27.12 -48.19
CA LYS A 39 -11.52 26.92 -47.52
C LYS A 39 -11.41 27.81 -46.27
N PRO A 40 -10.97 27.31 -45.12
CA PRO A 40 -10.72 28.20 -43.99
C PRO A 40 -9.53 29.10 -44.28
N THR A 41 -9.74 30.39 -44.22
CA THR A 41 -8.72 31.43 -44.25
C THR A 41 -7.87 31.30 -42.95
N GLN A 42 -6.63 30.92 -43.08
CA GLN A 42 -5.67 30.95 -41.97
C GLN A 42 -5.34 32.42 -41.66
N LEU A 43 -5.84 32.91 -40.53
CA LEU A 43 -5.32 34.12 -39.91
C LEU A 43 -4.01 33.76 -39.20
N PRO A 44 -2.93 34.53 -39.36
CA PRO A 44 -1.68 34.29 -38.65
C PRO A 44 -1.91 34.58 -37.15
N VAL A 45 -1.86 33.53 -36.32
CA VAL A 45 -1.79 33.66 -34.86
C VAL A 45 -0.37 34.14 -34.53
N GLN A 46 -0.17 35.40 -34.24
CA GLN A 46 1.01 35.90 -33.57
C GLN A 46 1.05 35.36 -32.15
N LEU A 47 1.98 34.44 -31.89
CA LEU A 47 2.33 34.03 -30.54
C LEU A 47 3.00 35.24 -29.84
N PRO A 48 2.64 35.62 -28.62
CA PRO A 48 3.38 36.64 -27.88
C PRO A 48 4.79 36.15 -27.63
N ASP A 49 5.77 37.05 -27.84
CA ASP A 49 7.18 36.82 -27.54
C ASP A 49 7.35 36.35 -26.08
N SER A 50 8.01 35.21 -25.93
CA SER A 50 8.42 34.69 -24.63
C SER A 50 9.34 35.71 -23.94
N PRO A 51 9.11 36.06 -22.68
CA PRO A 51 10.01 36.94 -21.97
C PRO A 51 11.40 36.28 -21.89
N LYS A 52 12.44 36.97 -22.38
CA LYS A 52 13.84 36.58 -22.19
C LYS A 52 14.15 36.64 -20.71
N VAL A 53 14.15 35.51 -20.02
CA VAL A 53 14.68 35.40 -18.67
C VAL A 53 16.20 35.34 -18.79
N ASN A 54 16.86 36.48 -18.68
CA ASN A 54 18.27 36.56 -18.39
C ASN A 54 18.46 36.30 -16.87
N GLY A 55 18.54 35.02 -16.53
CA GLY A 55 18.96 34.52 -15.25
C GLY A 55 19.89 33.36 -15.52
N GLU A 56 21.17 33.49 -15.22
CA GLU A 56 22.05 32.31 -15.11
C GLU A 56 21.39 31.30 -14.19
N ILE A 57 20.93 30.20 -14.76
CA ILE A 57 20.51 29.03 -13.98
C ILE A 57 21.81 28.51 -13.35
N GLN A 58 22.06 28.87 -12.10
CA GLN A 58 23.07 28.17 -11.32
C GLN A 58 22.78 26.68 -11.38
N PRO A 59 23.77 25.83 -11.71
CA PRO A 59 23.54 24.40 -11.77
C PRO A 59 23.08 23.97 -10.37
N THR A 60 21.82 23.59 -10.24
CA THR A 60 21.32 22.88 -9.07
C THR A 60 22.25 21.71 -8.86
N LYS A 61 22.92 21.69 -7.70
CA LYS A 61 23.86 20.65 -7.28
C LYS A 61 23.22 19.30 -7.64
N ALA A 62 23.83 18.56 -8.58
CA ALA A 62 23.32 17.29 -9.02
C ALA A 62 23.07 16.42 -7.78
N ILE A 63 21.80 16.10 -7.49
CA ILE A 63 21.43 15.24 -6.39
C ILE A 63 22.06 13.89 -6.72
N SER A 64 22.96 13.43 -5.85
CA SER A 64 23.61 12.12 -5.98
C SER A 64 22.52 11.05 -6.17
N THR A 65 22.51 10.39 -7.32
CA THR A 65 21.61 9.27 -7.63
C THR A 65 22.12 7.96 -7.00
N ALA A 66 23.20 8.02 -6.22
CA ALA A 66 23.73 6.84 -5.53
C ALA A 66 22.71 6.32 -4.51
N GLU A 67 22.36 5.06 -4.63
CA GLU A 67 21.54 4.35 -3.66
C GLU A 67 22.16 4.53 -2.26
N TYR A 68 21.31 4.82 -1.26
CA TYR A 68 21.71 5.04 0.15
C TYR A 68 22.71 6.19 0.42
N ALA A 69 22.87 7.14 -0.50
CA ALA A 69 23.76 8.31 -0.32
C ALA A 69 23.38 9.22 0.85
N LEU A 70 22.15 9.07 1.36
CA LEU A 70 21.64 9.81 2.52
C LEU A 70 21.99 9.16 3.87
N LEU A 71 22.69 8.03 3.87
CA LEU A 71 23.23 7.41 5.08
C LEU A 71 24.63 7.99 5.37
N LYS A 72 24.77 8.69 6.48
CA LYS A 72 26.01 9.34 6.92
C LYS A 72 26.67 8.51 8.02
N PRO A 73 27.99 8.28 8.00
CA PRO A 73 28.68 7.61 9.09
C PRO A 73 28.37 8.26 10.44
N SER A 74 28.13 7.44 11.45
CA SER A 74 27.85 7.83 12.83
C SER A 74 28.53 6.86 13.79
N GLN A 75 28.44 7.10 15.08
CA GLN A 75 29.05 6.27 16.12
C GLN A 75 27.99 5.67 17.02
N TRP A 76 28.36 4.60 17.75
CA TRP A 76 27.44 3.95 18.71
C TRP A 76 27.04 4.90 19.83
N ASP A 77 27.91 5.82 20.24
CA ASP A 77 27.63 6.83 21.28
C ASP A 77 26.61 7.89 20.83
N ASP A 78 26.38 8.02 19.53
CA ASP A 78 25.32 8.90 18.99
C ASP A 78 23.94 8.30 19.15
N ILE A 79 23.82 7.00 19.44
CA ILE A 79 22.54 6.30 19.59
C ILE A 79 22.11 6.31 21.05
N GLU A 80 21.59 7.43 21.50
CA GLU A 80 21.06 7.57 22.85
C GLU A 80 19.90 6.59 23.09
N GLY A 81 20.00 5.75 24.13
CA GLY A 81 18.97 4.79 24.53
C GLY A 81 19.14 3.40 23.95
N PHE A 82 20.21 3.11 23.20
CA PHE A 82 20.45 1.78 22.67
C PHE A 82 20.70 0.74 23.77
N ALA A 83 21.49 1.12 24.79
CA ALA A 83 21.80 0.25 25.91
C ALA A 83 20.60 0.03 26.87
N GLU A 84 19.64 0.96 26.88
CA GLU A 84 18.45 0.91 27.73
C GLU A 84 17.32 0.09 27.10
N ASP A 85 17.31 -0.04 25.76
CA ASP A 85 16.24 -0.78 25.05
C ASP A 85 16.21 -2.27 25.44
N ASP A 86 15.05 -2.86 25.36
CA ASP A 86 14.85 -4.32 25.42
C ASP A 86 15.29 -4.97 24.09
N LEU A 87 16.61 -5.12 23.92
CA LEU A 87 17.17 -5.71 22.71
C LEU A 87 16.72 -7.18 22.52
N ALA A 88 16.36 -7.87 23.59
CA ALA A 88 15.89 -9.26 23.52
C ALA A 88 14.53 -9.33 22.76
N ALA A 89 13.66 -8.34 22.91
CA ALA A 89 12.41 -8.26 22.15
C ALA A 89 12.63 -8.02 20.64
N ALA A 90 13.74 -7.39 20.23
CA ALA A 90 14.07 -7.17 18.83
C ALA A 90 14.71 -8.43 18.17
N TRP A 91 15.34 -9.30 18.95
CA TRP A 91 16.12 -10.43 18.44
C TRP A 91 15.33 -11.38 17.53
N PRO A 92 14.10 -11.80 17.87
CA PRO A 92 13.30 -12.64 16.97
C PRO A 92 12.98 -11.99 15.63
N ALA A 93 12.76 -10.66 15.60
CA ALA A 93 12.54 -9.93 14.37
C ALA A 93 13.81 -9.92 13.50
N TRP A 94 14.98 -9.72 14.10
CA TRP A 94 16.25 -9.80 13.41
C TRP A 94 16.52 -11.19 12.84
N LEU A 95 16.30 -12.26 13.60
CA LEU A 95 16.46 -13.64 13.11
C LEU A 95 15.52 -13.94 11.93
N ARG A 96 14.28 -13.41 11.94
CA ARG A 96 13.39 -13.54 10.78
C ARG A 96 13.93 -12.79 9.56
N SER A 97 14.47 -11.59 9.71
CA SER A 97 15.16 -10.93 8.58
C SER A 97 16.32 -11.77 8.06
N CYS A 98 17.12 -12.35 8.94
CA CYS A 98 18.24 -13.21 8.59
C CYS A 98 17.81 -14.48 7.83
N SER A 99 16.58 -14.97 7.99
CA SER A 99 16.12 -16.12 7.20
C SER A 99 16.10 -15.85 5.70
N THR A 100 15.90 -14.60 5.31
CA THR A 100 15.94 -14.15 3.90
C THR A 100 17.29 -13.53 3.54
N LEU A 101 17.85 -12.70 4.42
CA LEU A 101 19.06 -11.93 4.16
C LEU A 101 20.32 -12.81 4.06
N ILE A 102 20.35 -13.99 4.66
CA ILE A 102 21.50 -14.89 4.61
C ILE A 102 21.88 -15.31 3.18
N ASN A 103 20.93 -15.22 2.25
CA ASN A 103 21.15 -15.49 0.83
C ASN A 103 21.74 -14.29 0.07
N LYS A 104 21.88 -13.14 0.73
CA LYS A 104 22.48 -11.93 0.15
C LYS A 104 23.92 -11.80 0.66
N PRO A 105 24.93 -11.73 -0.23
CA PRO A 105 26.34 -11.72 0.17
C PRO A 105 26.68 -10.70 1.27
N GLN A 106 26.09 -9.50 1.21
CA GLN A 106 26.31 -8.40 2.14
C GLN A 106 25.91 -8.75 3.59
N TRP A 107 24.92 -9.63 3.78
CA TRP A 107 24.33 -9.97 5.06
C TRP A 107 24.72 -11.36 5.58
N GLN A 108 25.39 -12.16 4.74
CA GLN A 108 25.65 -13.57 5.02
C GLN A 108 26.43 -13.78 6.31
N ALA A 109 27.52 -13.04 6.52
CA ALA A 109 28.38 -13.19 7.69
C ALA A 109 27.65 -12.81 9.00
N THR A 110 26.97 -11.66 9.00
CA THR A 110 26.21 -11.20 10.18
C THR A 110 25.07 -12.15 10.51
N CYS A 111 24.33 -12.61 9.51
CA CYS A 111 23.23 -13.54 9.72
C CYS A 111 23.70 -14.94 10.17
N ALA A 112 24.83 -15.41 9.66
CA ALA A 112 25.43 -16.65 10.13
C ALA A 112 25.84 -16.54 11.61
N ALA A 113 26.50 -15.44 12.00
CA ALA A 113 26.86 -15.19 13.40
C ALA A 113 25.62 -15.08 14.31
N ALA A 114 24.53 -14.42 13.85
CA ALA A 114 23.28 -14.35 14.62
C ALA A 114 22.71 -15.74 14.94
N LYS A 115 22.75 -16.65 13.99
CA LYS A 115 22.24 -18.02 14.16
C LYS A 115 23.00 -18.85 15.17
N THR A 116 24.27 -18.52 15.46
CA THR A 116 25.07 -19.24 16.47
C THR A 116 24.69 -18.87 17.91
N LEU A 117 24.04 -17.73 18.11
CA LEU A 117 23.62 -17.25 19.43
C LEU A 117 22.30 -17.93 19.84
N ASN A 118 22.41 -18.88 20.78
CA ASN A 118 21.21 -19.56 21.32
C ASN A 118 20.64 -18.79 22.50
N LYS A 119 19.43 -18.27 22.38
CA LYS A 119 18.71 -17.49 23.41
C LYS A 119 19.61 -16.45 24.09
N PRO A 120 20.22 -15.53 23.32
CA PRO A 120 21.15 -14.56 23.86
C PRO A 120 20.44 -13.62 24.85
N ASN A 121 21.13 -13.26 25.93
CA ASN A 121 20.68 -12.20 26.82
C ASN A 121 20.96 -10.82 26.18
N LYS A 122 20.48 -9.75 26.81
CA LYS A 122 20.63 -8.37 26.34
C LYS A 122 22.08 -8.00 26.05
N GLN A 123 23.01 -8.36 26.94
CA GLN A 123 24.43 -8.05 26.80
C GLN A 123 25.06 -8.76 25.59
N ALA A 124 24.71 -10.03 25.37
CA ALA A 124 25.20 -10.78 24.20
C ALA A 124 24.65 -10.19 22.89
N ILE A 125 23.38 -9.74 22.87
CA ILE A 125 22.78 -9.07 21.71
C ILE A 125 23.46 -7.72 21.46
N GLN A 126 23.68 -6.93 22.50
CA GLN A 126 24.40 -5.66 22.40
C GLN A 126 25.81 -5.87 21.84
N ALA A 127 26.56 -6.82 22.40
CA ALA A 127 27.90 -7.18 21.93
C ALA A 127 27.88 -7.63 20.45
N TYR A 128 26.90 -8.43 20.06
CA TYR A 128 26.71 -8.85 18.68
C TYR A 128 26.54 -7.64 17.74
N PHE A 129 25.63 -6.70 18.02
CA PHE A 129 25.43 -5.56 17.15
C PHE A 129 26.66 -4.65 17.11
N THR A 130 27.30 -4.36 18.23
CA THR A 130 28.51 -3.51 18.26
C THR A 130 29.72 -4.18 17.58
N GLN A 131 29.79 -5.52 17.59
CA GLN A 131 30.86 -6.27 16.93
C GLN A 131 30.66 -6.32 15.41
N TYR A 132 29.44 -6.57 14.92
CA TYR A 132 29.18 -6.90 13.53
C TYR A 132 28.66 -5.74 12.69
N PHE A 133 28.32 -4.59 13.28
CA PHE A 133 27.69 -3.48 12.55
C PHE A 133 28.42 -2.17 12.75
N SER A 134 28.39 -1.36 11.67
CA SER A 134 28.68 0.08 11.68
C SER A 134 27.37 0.87 11.69
N VAL A 135 27.42 2.05 12.32
CA VAL A 135 26.27 2.94 12.50
C VAL A 135 26.25 4.01 11.41
N TYR A 136 25.08 4.25 10.85
CA TYR A 136 24.85 5.34 9.91
C TYR A 136 23.60 6.13 10.32
N SER A 137 23.71 7.45 10.42
CA SER A 137 22.56 8.33 10.60
C SER A 137 21.84 8.51 9.25
N ALA A 138 20.54 8.29 9.22
CA ALA A 138 19.73 8.61 8.06
C ALA A 138 19.51 10.12 7.97
N THR A 139 19.58 10.68 6.77
CA THR A 139 19.33 12.11 6.51
C THR A 139 18.34 12.30 5.38
N ASN A 140 17.67 13.43 5.34
CA ASN A 140 16.85 13.88 4.24
C ASN A 140 17.71 14.53 3.13
N GLN A 141 17.11 14.82 1.98
CA GLN A 141 17.83 15.46 0.86
C GLN A 141 18.33 16.86 1.18
N ASP A 142 17.67 17.55 2.11
CA ASP A 142 18.08 18.87 2.62
C ASP A 142 19.17 18.79 3.71
N GLY A 143 19.60 17.57 4.06
CA GLY A 143 20.64 17.31 5.08
C GLY A 143 20.12 17.21 6.50
N THR A 144 18.84 17.42 6.76
CA THR A 144 18.25 17.24 8.11
C THR A 144 18.21 15.75 8.50
N ASP A 145 18.37 15.47 9.79
CA ASP A 145 18.38 14.11 10.36
C ASP A 145 17.09 13.76 11.09
N THR A 146 16.06 14.58 10.95
CA THR A 146 14.76 14.42 11.59
C THR A 146 13.66 14.31 10.55
N GLY A 147 12.70 13.42 10.78
CA GLY A 147 11.60 13.22 9.85
C GLY A 147 10.36 12.61 10.47
N LEU A 148 9.35 12.39 9.65
CA LEU A 148 8.02 11.95 10.08
C LEU A 148 8.00 10.47 10.42
N VAL A 149 7.52 10.15 11.63
CA VAL A 149 7.21 8.80 12.09
C VAL A 149 5.70 8.68 12.25
N THR A 150 5.10 7.75 11.54
CA THR A 150 3.67 7.37 11.66
C THR A 150 3.55 5.95 12.16
N GLY A 151 2.34 5.47 12.38
CA GLY A 151 2.08 4.10 12.80
C GLY A 151 1.11 3.37 11.89
N TYR A 152 1.29 2.05 11.80
CA TYR A 152 0.34 1.16 11.16
C TYR A 152 0.10 -0.09 12.02
N TYR A 153 -0.93 -0.85 11.68
CA TYR A 153 -1.35 -2.01 12.44
C TYR A 153 -2.01 -3.05 11.53
N GLU A 154 -2.23 -4.23 12.04
CA GLU A 154 -3.03 -5.26 11.38
C GLU A 154 -4.49 -5.17 11.86
N PRO A 155 -5.44 -4.74 11.03
CA PRO A 155 -6.85 -4.70 11.40
C PRO A 155 -7.43 -6.11 11.51
N VAL A 156 -8.38 -6.26 12.44
CA VAL A 156 -9.19 -7.46 12.60
C VAL A 156 -10.61 -7.16 12.13
N LEU A 157 -11.04 -7.85 11.07
CA LEU A 157 -12.31 -7.62 10.41
C LEU A 157 -13.26 -8.81 10.60
N LYS A 158 -14.58 -8.58 10.40
CA LYS A 158 -15.58 -9.63 10.31
C LYS A 158 -15.90 -9.91 8.85
N GLY A 159 -15.92 -11.20 8.46
CA GLY A 159 -16.16 -11.58 7.07
C GLY A 159 -16.78 -12.96 6.89
N SER A 160 -17.00 -13.31 5.64
CA SER A 160 -17.52 -14.61 5.21
C SER A 160 -16.86 -15.05 3.90
N ARG A 161 -16.78 -16.34 3.64
CA ARG A 161 -16.40 -16.88 2.32
C ARG A 161 -17.51 -16.68 1.30
N ASN A 162 -18.73 -16.45 1.75
CA ASN A 162 -19.90 -16.32 0.89
C ASN A 162 -20.49 -14.91 0.97
N LYS A 163 -20.92 -14.39 -0.17
CA LYS A 163 -21.66 -13.13 -0.23
C LYS A 163 -23.02 -13.27 0.45
N SER A 164 -23.38 -12.27 1.26
CA SER A 164 -24.71 -12.15 1.87
C SER A 164 -25.08 -10.68 2.05
N ALA A 165 -26.30 -10.40 2.54
CA ALA A 165 -26.69 -9.04 2.88
C ALA A 165 -25.80 -8.43 3.99
N GLN A 166 -25.31 -9.25 4.92
CA GLN A 166 -24.41 -8.83 5.99
C GLN A 166 -22.96 -8.69 5.53
N TYR A 167 -22.52 -9.55 4.62
CA TYR A 167 -21.16 -9.59 4.09
C TYR A 167 -21.20 -9.25 2.59
N ALA A 168 -21.20 -7.97 2.27
CA ALA A 168 -21.49 -7.47 0.92
C ALA A 168 -20.26 -6.94 0.17
N TYR A 169 -19.14 -6.68 0.89
CA TYR A 169 -17.99 -5.96 0.35
C TYR A 169 -16.82 -6.92 0.13
N PRO A 170 -16.43 -7.21 -1.13
CA PRO A 170 -15.40 -8.19 -1.43
C PRO A 170 -13.99 -7.65 -1.22
N LEU A 171 -13.09 -8.51 -0.74
CA LEU A 171 -11.67 -8.39 -0.96
C LEU A 171 -11.32 -9.21 -2.21
N TYR A 172 -10.68 -8.57 -3.19
CA TYR A 172 -10.30 -9.23 -4.43
C TYR A 172 -8.86 -9.72 -4.42
N ARG A 173 -8.63 -10.88 -5.05
CA ARG A 173 -7.31 -11.33 -5.50
C ARG A 173 -6.79 -10.41 -6.61
N GLN A 174 -5.47 -10.46 -6.82
CA GLN A 174 -4.89 -9.80 -7.98
C GLN A 174 -5.51 -10.35 -9.26
N PRO A 175 -6.05 -9.48 -10.14
CA PRO A 175 -6.61 -9.91 -11.41
C PRO A 175 -5.52 -10.40 -12.38
N ASN A 176 -5.85 -11.40 -13.19
CA ASN A 176 -4.91 -11.98 -14.16
C ASN A 176 -4.52 -11.02 -15.30
N ASP A 177 -5.35 -10.00 -15.56
CA ASP A 177 -5.12 -8.97 -16.58
C ASP A 177 -4.33 -7.76 -16.07
N LEU A 178 -3.96 -7.75 -14.78
CA LEU A 178 -3.10 -6.73 -14.20
C LEU A 178 -1.65 -6.99 -14.57
N VAL A 179 -1.08 -6.10 -15.37
CA VAL A 179 0.32 -6.17 -15.85
C VAL A 179 1.19 -5.25 -15.01
N THR A 180 2.27 -5.81 -14.47
CA THR A 180 3.37 -5.05 -13.84
C THR A 180 4.44 -4.74 -14.87
N VAL A 181 4.91 -3.49 -14.89
CA VAL A 181 6.00 -3.04 -15.79
C VAL A 181 7.30 -2.93 -14.99
N GLU A 182 8.25 -3.78 -15.30
CA GLU A 182 9.58 -3.81 -14.68
C GLU A 182 10.65 -3.51 -15.76
N LEU A 183 10.89 -2.23 -15.99
CA LEU A 183 11.84 -1.74 -16.97
C LEU A 183 13.00 -0.95 -16.32
N GLY A 184 13.20 -1.11 -15.00
CA GLY A 184 14.18 -0.36 -14.23
C GLY A 184 15.64 -0.56 -14.68
N ASP A 185 15.97 -1.70 -15.27
CA ASP A 185 17.32 -1.97 -15.80
C ASP A 185 17.62 -1.18 -17.07
N THR A 186 16.60 -0.92 -17.90
CA THR A 186 16.74 -0.14 -19.14
C THR A 186 16.43 1.34 -18.90
N TYR A 187 15.47 1.63 -18.03
CA TYR A 187 15.00 2.97 -17.67
C TYR A 187 15.13 3.17 -16.16
N PRO A 188 16.29 3.61 -15.65
CA PRO A 188 16.56 3.71 -14.21
C PRO A 188 15.54 4.56 -13.43
N GLU A 189 14.91 5.54 -14.08
CA GLU A 189 13.85 6.37 -13.49
C GLU A 189 12.58 5.59 -13.18
N LEU A 190 12.38 4.39 -13.72
CA LEU A 190 11.25 3.50 -13.46
C LEU A 190 11.52 2.49 -12.34
N LYS A 191 12.78 2.30 -11.92
CA LYS A 191 13.20 1.26 -10.97
C LYS A 191 12.38 1.22 -9.67
N TYR A 192 11.92 2.39 -9.20
CA TYR A 192 11.15 2.48 -7.95
C TYR A 192 9.69 2.88 -8.17
N LYS A 193 9.25 2.92 -9.43
CA LYS A 193 7.88 3.26 -9.77
C LYS A 193 7.06 1.98 -9.91
N ARG A 194 5.92 1.95 -9.23
CA ARG A 194 4.97 0.85 -9.36
C ARG A 194 4.06 1.09 -10.57
N VAL A 195 4.63 0.95 -11.79
CA VAL A 195 3.86 1.09 -13.01
C VAL A 195 3.02 -0.16 -13.23
N ARG A 196 1.71 0.01 -13.26
CA ARG A 196 0.70 -1.04 -13.44
C ARG A 196 -0.29 -0.64 -14.52
N GLY A 197 -0.82 -1.61 -15.23
CA GLY A 197 -1.82 -1.38 -16.25
C GLY A 197 -2.46 -2.67 -16.71
N LYS A 198 -3.20 -2.60 -17.80
CA LYS A 198 -3.69 -3.76 -18.53
C LYS A 198 -3.42 -3.64 -20.01
N LEU A 199 -3.32 -4.76 -20.70
CA LEU A 199 -3.18 -4.77 -22.15
C LEU A 199 -4.54 -4.55 -22.82
N LEU A 200 -4.55 -3.65 -23.78
CA LEU A 200 -5.64 -3.48 -24.74
C LEU A 200 -5.09 -3.70 -26.15
N VAL A 201 -5.86 -4.39 -26.97
CA VAL A 201 -5.60 -4.50 -28.41
C VAL A 201 -6.32 -3.33 -29.09
N ASP A 202 -5.57 -2.47 -29.79
CA ASP A 202 -6.17 -1.37 -30.54
C ASP A 202 -6.82 -1.85 -31.86
N LYS A 203 -7.44 -0.92 -32.58
CA LYS A 203 -8.14 -1.24 -33.84
C LYS A 203 -7.22 -1.81 -34.93
N GLU A 204 -5.93 -1.52 -34.83
CA GLU A 204 -4.88 -2.00 -35.74
C GLU A 204 -4.26 -3.32 -35.28
N GLY A 205 -4.78 -3.95 -34.22
CA GLY A 205 -4.29 -5.21 -33.68
C GLY A 205 -3.02 -5.08 -32.81
N ARG A 206 -2.61 -3.87 -32.42
CA ARG A 206 -1.43 -3.63 -31.59
C ARG A 206 -1.76 -3.70 -30.11
N ASN A 207 -0.91 -4.35 -29.32
CA ASN A 207 -1.01 -4.34 -27.87
C ASN A 207 -0.58 -3.00 -27.28
N LYS A 208 -1.45 -2.38 -26.50
CA LYS A 208 -1.16 -1.15 -25.74
C LYS A 208 -1.32 -1.42 -24.25
N LEU A 209 -0.33 -1.01 -23.45
CA LEU A 209 -0.51 -0.96 -22.01
C LEU A 209 -1.24 0.35 -21.65
N VAL A 210 -2.37 0.21 -20.98
CA VAL A 210 -3.20 1.34 -20.51
C VAL A 210 -3.35 1.27 -18.98
N PRO A 211 -3.67 2.39 -18.30
CA PRO A 211 -3.92 2.38 -16.87
C PRO A 211 -4.97 1.33 -16.48
N TYR A 212 -4.77 0.69 -15.34
CA TYR A 212 -5.79 -0.23 -14.80
C TYR A 212 -7.02 0.55 -14.31
N LEU A 213 -8.08 -0.16 -13.93
CA LEU A 213 -9.31 0.45 -13.43
C LEU A 213 -9.06 1.21 -12.13
N THR A 214 -9.64 2.40 -11.99
CA THR A 214 -9.67 3.14 -10.73
C THR A 214 -10.62 2.48 -9.73
N ARG A 215 -10.54 2.85 -8.44
CA ARG A 215 -11.52 2.44 -7.42
C ARG A 215 -12.94 2.70 -7.88
N ALA A 216 -13.24 3.92 -8.32
CA ALA A 216 -14.57 4.32 -8.79
C ALA A 216 -15.05 3.41 -9.94
N ALA A 217 -14.18 3.07 -10.89
CA ALA A 217 -14.53 2.20 -12.00
C ALA A 217 -14.80 0.75 -11.55
N ILE A 218 -14.01 0.23 -10.60
CA ILE A 218 -14.22 -1.10 -10.00
C ILE A 218 -15.55 -1.16 -9.24
N GLU A 219 -15.86 -0.14 -8.45
CA GLU A 219 -17.09 -0.10 -7.65
C GLU A 219 -18.34 0.13 -8.51
N ALA A 220 -18.23 0.90 -9.60
CA ALA A 220 -19.34 1.12 -10.54
C ALA A 220 -19.64 -0.15 -11.36
N ASN A 221 -18.63 -0.91 -11.73
CA ASN A 221 -18.78 -2.15 -12.48
C ASN A 221 -17.76 -3.21 -11.99
N PRO A 222 -18.11 -4.06 -11.03
CA PRO A 222 -17.23 -5.11 -10.51
C PRO A 222 -17.10 -6.33 -11.44
N ALA A 223 -17.85 -6.41 -12.54
CA ALA A 223 -17.84 -7.57 -13.43
C ALA A 223 -16.44 -7.98 -13.93
N PRO A 224 -15.49 -7.06 -14.22
CA PRO A 224 -14.12 -7.44 -14.59
C PRO A 224 -13.36 -8.18 -13.50
N LEU A 225 -13.77 -8.09 -12.23
CA LEU A 225 -13.15 -8.76 -11.09
C LEU A 225 -13.95 -9.98 -10.60
N ALA A 226 -15.06 -10.34 -11.27
CA ALA A 226 -15.88 -11.48 -10.89
C ALA A 226 -15.05 -12.78 -10.90
N GLY A 227 -15.17 -13.58 -9.83
CA GLY A 227 -14.38 -14.79 -9.61
C GLY A 227 -13.03 -14.56 -8.92
N ASN A 228 -12.64 -13.31 -8.69
CA ASN A 228 -11.44 -12.97 -7.90
C ASN A 228 -11.74 -12.65 -6.42
N GLU A 229 -12.99 -12.83 -5.97
CA GLU A 229 -13.35 -12.60 -4.58
C GLU A 229 -12.65 -13.61 -3.65
N LEU A 230 -11.99 -13.09 -2.62
CA LEU A 230 -11.30 -13.88 -1.59
C LEU A 230 -12.22 -14.17 -0.40
N VAL A 231 -12.74 -13.11 0.16
CA VAL A 231 -13.71 -13.08 1.26
C VAL A 231 -14.58 -11.84 1.12
N TRP A 232 -15.70 -11.84 1.80
CA TRP A 232 -16.66 -10.74 1.84
C TRP A 232 -16.69 -10.14 3.24
N ILE A 233 -16.55 -8.83 3.33
CA ILE A 233 -16.49 -8.06 4.58
C ILE A 233 -17.83 -7.37 4.83
N ASN A 234 -18.13 -7.13 6.10
CA ASN A 234 -19.39 -6.53 6.53
C ASN A 234 -19.43 -5.00 6.44
N ASP A 235 -18.28 -4.32 6.33
CA ASP A 235 -18.19 -2.86 6.33
C ASP A 235 -17.22 -2.36 5.24
N ILE A 236 -17.70 -1.48 4.36
CA ILE A 236 -16.90 -0.91 3.26
C ILE A 236 -15.76 -0.01 3.76
N ILE A 237 -15.95 0.67 4.90
CA ILE A 237 -14.91 1.53 5.46
C ILE A 237 -13.76 0.68 6.03
N ASP A 238 -14.08 -0.50 6.58
CA ASP A 238 -13.07 -1.44 7.03
C ASP A 238 -12.28 -2.05 5.86
N VAL A 239 -12.95 -2.34 4.74
CA VAL A 239 -12.27 -2.74 3.48
C VAL A 239 -11.31 -1.65 3.02
N PHE A 240 -11.75 -0.39 3.02
CA PHE A 240 -10.90 0.73 2.63
C PHE A 240 -9.64 0.85 3.51
N PHE A 241 -9.82 0.82 4.84
CA PHE A 241 -8.68 0.92 5.75
C PHE A 241 -7.77 -0.32 5.68
N LEU A 242 -8.32 -1.52 5.46
CA LEU A 242 -7.51 -2.70 5.18
C LEU A 242 -6.63 -2.52 3.94
N GLN A 243 -7.15 -1.89 2.88
CA GLN A 243 -6.36 -1.57 1.68
C GLN A 243 -5.25 -0.55 1.96
N VAL A 244 -5.47 0.37 2.90
CA VAL A 244 -4.42 1.32 3.36
C VAL A 244 -3.35 0.60 4.18
N GLN A 245 -3.75 -0.33 5.07
CA GLN A 245 -2.83 -1.10 5.93
C GLN A 245 -2.06 -2.19 5.17
N GLY A 246 -2.66 -2.77 4.11
CA GLY A 246 -2.05 -3.79 3.26
C GLY A 246 -2.14 -5.22 3.78
N SER A 247 -2.52 -5.44 5.03
CA SER A 247 -2.74 -6.78 5.62
C SER A 247 -3.80 -6.73 6.70
N GLY A 248 -4.40 -7.88 7.03
CA GLY A 248 -5.39 -8.00 8.09
C GLY A 248 -5.80 -9.43 8.40
N LEU A 249 -6.43 -9.60 9.55
CA LEU A 249 -7.06 -10.84 9.98
C LEU A 249 -8.57 -10.74 9.78
N VAL A 250 -9.15 -11.66 9.01
CA VAL A 250 -10.60 -11.76 8.83
C VAL A 250 -11.13 -12.91 9.68
N LYS A 251 -11.95 -12.59 10.68
CA LYS A 251 -12.72 -13.57 11.46
C LYS A 251 -13.98 -13.93 10.68
N LEU A 252 -14.09 -15.21 10.30
CA LEU A 252 -15.18 -15.70 9.49
C LEU A 252 -16.41 -16.00 10.33
N ASP A 253 -17.57 -15.91 9.71
CA ASP A 253 -18.88 -16.21 10.32
C ASP A 253 -19.04 -17.67 10.75
N ASN A 254 -18.25 -18.59 10.19
CA ASN A 254 -18.20 -20.01 10.58
C ASN A 254 -17.19 -20.31 11.73
N GLY A 255 -16.60 -19.29 12.35
CA GLY A 255 -15.61 -19.43 13.43
C GLY A 255 -14.16 -19.61 12.96
N GLY A 256 -13.91 -19.70 11.65
CA GLY A 256 -12.55 -19.73 11.08
C GLY A 256 -11.89 -18.35 11.00
N GLU A 257 -10.61 -18.35 10.64
CA GLU A 257 -9.83 -17.12 10.43
C GLU A 257 -9.07 -17.19 9.10
N VAL A 258 -8.93 -16.03 8.45
CA VAL A 258 -8.16 -15.86 7.22
C VAL A 258 -7.24 -14.67 7.38
N HIS A 259 -5.94 -14.90 7.33
CA HIS A 259 -4.96 -13.83 7.18
C HIS A 259 -4.89 -13.41 5.72
N VAL A 260 -5.08 -12.14 5.45
CA VAL A 260 -4.92 -11.55 4.12
C VAL A 260 -3.74 -10.59 4.10
N GLY A 261 -2.98 -10.63 3.03
CA GLY A 261 -1.85 -9.74 2.81
C GLY A 261 -1.86 -9.14 1.41
N TYR A 262 -1.14 -8.04 1.26
CA TYR A 262 -0.96 -7.35 -0.01
C TYR A 262 -0.49 -8.32 -1.10
N ALA A 263 -1.16 -8.31 -2.23
CA ALA A 263 -0.73 -9.00 -3.44
C ALA A 263 -0.18 -7.98 -4.46
N ASP A 264 -1.00 -7.03 -4.88
CA ASP A 264 -0.62 -5.91 -5.75
C ASP A 264 -1.66 -4.77 -5.65
N GLN A 265 -1.51 -3.74 -6.48
CA GLN A 265 -2.40 -2.60 -6.58
C GLN A 265 -2.65 -2.22 -8.04
N ASN A 266 -3.66 -1.38 -8.28
CA ASN A 266 -4.06 -0.96 -9.62
C ASN A 266 -3.14 0.09 -10.31
N GLY A 267 -2.05 0.51 -9.68
CA GLY A 267 -1.07 1.48 -10.22
C GLY A 267 -1.43 2.95 -10.06
N HIS A 268 -2.63 3.27 -9.56
CA HIS A 268 -3.02 4.64 -9.30
C HIS A 268 -2.42 5.17 -8.00
N THR A 269 -2.08 6.46 -7.99
CA THR A 269 -1.53 7.14 -6.81
C THR A 269 -2.58 7.21 -5.69
N TYR A 270 -2.16 6.91 -4.47
CA TYR A 270 -2.99 7.06 -3.28
C TYR A 270 -3.34 8.53 -3.02
N ASN A 271 -4.64 8.82 -2.85
CA ASN A 271 -5.14 10.11 -2.39
C ASN A 271 -5.76 9.96 -1.00
N SER A 272 -5.31 10.78 -0.05
CA SER A 272 -5.78 10.70 1.34
C SER A 272 -7.21 11.21 1.47
N ILE A 273 -8.14 10.32 1.85
CA ILE A 273 -9.54 10.70 2.13
C ILE A 273 -9.67 11.63 3.34
N GLY A 274 -8.75 11.55 4.31
CA GLY A 274 -8.69 12.51 5.42
C GLY A 274 -8.36 13.92 4.94
N ARG A 275 -7.41 14.06 3.99
CA ARG A 275 -7.12 15.34 3.35
C ARG A 275 -8.35 15.89 2.59
N VAL A 276 -9.03 15.02 1.84
CA VAL A 276 -10.25 15.41 1.11
C VAL A 276 -11.33 15.94 2.07
N LEU A 277 -11.52 15.30 3.23
CA LEU A 277 -12.47 15.77 4.24
C LEU A 277 -12.08 17.14 4.83
N ILE A 278 -10.78 17.38 5.04
CA ILE A 278 -10.29 18.69 5.49
C ILE A 278 -10.52 19.76 4.41
N GLU A 279 -10.18 19.46 3.16
CA GLU A 279 -10.38 20.36 2.02
C GLU A 279 -11.85 20.69 1.77
N ARG A 280 -12.77 19.77 2.07
CA ARG A 280 -14.22 19.97 2.03
C ARG A 280 -14.77 20.72 3.25
N GLY A 281 -13.94 20.97 4.28
CA GLY A 281 -14.37 21.58 5.54
C GLY A 281 -15.25 20.68 6.41
N GLU A 282 -15.23 19.36 6.15
CA GLU A 282 -16.08 18.39 6.87
C GLU A 282 -15.38 17.82 8.11
N LEU A 283 -14.04 17.88 8.19
CA LEU A 283 -13.22 17.61 9.38
C LEU A 283 -12.11 18.64 9.52
N SER A 284 -11.73 18.96 10.75
CA SER A 284 -10.48 19.68 11.02
C SER A 284 -9.26 18.73 10.96
N ALA A 285 -8.06 19.30 10.87
CA ALA A 285 -6.83 18.51 10.73
C ALA A 285 -6.55 17.59 11.93
N ASP A 286 -6.95 17.98 13.13
CA ASP A 286 -6.87 17.19 14.36
C ASP A 286 -7.92 16.07 14.43
N GLN A 287 -9.06 16.25 13.77
CA GLN A 287 -10.13 15.26 13.68
C GLN A 287 -9.91 14.23 12.55
N ALA A 288 -9.07 14.53 11.56
CA ALA A 288 -8.83 13.66 10.39
C ALA A 288 -7.96 12.43 10.70
N SER A 289 -8.10 11.86 11.89
CA SER A 289 -7.58 10.54 12.26
C SER A 289 -8.43 9.42 11.65
N MET A 290 -7.90 8.17 11.63
CA MET A 290 -8.67 7.01 11.18
C MET A 290 -10.01 6.88 11.92
N GLN A 291 -10.03 7.07 13.24
CA GLN A 291 -11.25 7.00 14.04
C GLN A 291 -12.21 8.15 13.70
N GLY A 292 -11.69 9.36 13.50
CA GLY A 292 -12.49 10.52 13.08
C GLY A 292 -13.13 10.30 11.73
N ILE A 293 -12.38 9.76 10.75
CA ILE A 293 -12.90 9.40 9.42
C ILE A 293 -13.97 8.29 9.54
N LYS A 294 -13.75 7.26 10.36
CA LYS A 294 -14.77 6.21 10.60
C LYS A 294 -16.04 6.78 11.24
N ASN A 295 -15.91 7.70 12.17
CA ASN A 295 -17.07 8.37 12.79
C ASN A 295 -17.82 9.25 11.78
N TRP A 296 -17.09 10.03 10.97
CA TRP A 296 -17.68 10.79 9.88
C TRP A 296 -18.43 9.89 8.91
N ALA A 297 -17.83 8.78 8.47
CA ALA A 297 -18.42 7.82 7.54
C ALA A 297 -19.75 7.24 8.05
N ARG A 298 -19.84 6.90 9.34
CA ARG A 298 -21.08 6.39 9.96
C ARG A 298 -22.21 7.42 9.96
N ASN A 299 -21.88 8.71 10.02
CA ASN A 299 -22.85 9.81 10.04
C ASN A 299 -23.17 10.36 8.64
N ASN A 300 -22.47 9.90 7.57
CA ASN A 300 -22.61 10.42 6.21
C ASN A 300 -22.60 9.29 5.18
N LEU A 301 -23.49 8.31 5.35
CA LEU A 301 -23.54 7.11 4.49
C LEU A 301 -23.84 7.42 3.03
N ASP A 302 -24.59 8.48 2.76
CA ASP A 302 -24.92 8.99 1.43
C ASP A 302 -23.71 9.55 0.68
N LYS A 303 -22.74 10.14 1.41
CA LYS A 303 -21.49 10.71 0.87
C LYS A 303 -20.30 9.75 0.90
N LEU A 304 -20.44 8.61 1.61
CA LEU A 304 -19.32 7.71 1.88
C LEU A 304 -18.68 7.17 0.60
N ARG A 305 -19.46 6.70 -0.36
CA ARG A 305 -18.93 6.16 -1.63
C ARG A 305 -18.18 7.22 -2.43
N ASP A 306 -18.69 8.45 -2.49
CA ASP A 306 -18.02 9.56 -3.15
C ASP A 306 -16.66 9.85 -2.48
N LEU A 307 -16.62 9.88 -1.14
CA LEU A 307 -15.38 10.06 -0.39
C LEU A 307 -14.38 8.94 -0.70
N LEU A 308 -14.77 7.67 -0.60
CA LEU A 308 -13.87 6.55 -0.85
C LEU A 308 -13.33 6.55 -2.28
N ASN A 309 -14.19 6.89 -3.25
CA ASN A 309 -13.87 6.96 -4.68
C ASN A 309 -12.99 8.16 -5.05
N SER A 310 -12.83 9.16 -4.17
CA SER A 310 -11.84 10.23 -4.33
C SER A 310 -10.39 9.70 -4.28
N ASN A 311 -10.19 8.51 -3.71
CA ASN A 311 -8.92 7.78 -3.80
C ASN A 311 -8.96 6.77 -4.96
N PRO A 312 -8.28 7.00 -6.10
CA PRO A 312 -8.30 6.09 -7.25
C PRO A 312 -7.53 4.79 -7.01
N SER A 313 -6.65 4.75 -6.00
CA SER A 313 -5.85 3.56 -5.67
C SER A 313 -6.73 2.42 -5.13
N TYR A 314 -6.48 1.20 -5.60
CA TYR A 314 -7.15 -0.02 -5.17
C TYR A 314 -6.12 -1.13 -4.92
N VAL A 315 -6.20 -1.80 -3.76
CA VAL A 315 -5.27 -2.86 -3.36
C VAL A 315 -5.96 -4.22 -3.51
N PHE A 316 -5.22 -5.17 -4.08
CA PHE A 316 -5.58 -6.57 -4.21
C PHE A 316 -4.86 -7.41 -3.16
N PHE A 317 -5.50 -8.48 -2.72
CA PHE A 317 -5.03 -9.30 -1.61
C PHE A 317 -4.73 -10.74 -2.03
N ARG A 318 -3.93 -11.40 -1.21
CA ARG A 318 -3.76 -12.86 -1.22
C ARG A 318 -4.01 -13.42 0.17
N GLU A 319 -4.43 -14.65 0.24
CA GLU A 319 -4.48 -15.39 1.50
C GLU A 319 -3.06 -15.76 1.93
N LEU A 320 -2.75 -15.54 3.20
CA LEU A 320 -1.47 -15.89 3.79
C LEU A 320 -1.55 -17.27 4.44
N PRO A 321 -0.43 -18.01 4.56
CA PRO A 321 -0.40 -19.27 5.30
C PRO A 321 -0.93 -19.13 6.72
N ALA A 322 -1.64 -20.12 7.19
CA ALA A 322 -2.12 -20.17 8.57
C ALA A 322 -0.96 -20.29 9.57
N GLY A 323 -1.16 -19.78 10.79
CA GLY A 323 -0.20 -19.93 11.90
C GLY A 323 1.03 -19.00 11.83
N LEU A 324 1.03 -18.01 10.95
CA LEU A 324 2.07 -16.97 10.96
C LEU A 324 1.95 -16.14 12.25
N PRO A 325 3.10 -15.76 12.88
CA PRO A 325 3.11 -14.94 14.10
C PRO A 325 2.78 -13.45 13.86
N GLY A 326 2.45 -13.07 12.62
CA GLY A 326 2.10 -11.74 12.18
C GLY A 326 2.00 -11.66 10.67
N PRO A 327 1.56 -10.55 10.11
CA PRO A 327 1.45 -10.37 8.67
C PRO A 327 2.83 -10.39 8.00
N LEU A 328 2.88 -10.74 6.71
CA LEU A 328 4.12 -10.70 5.94
C LEU A 328 4.43 -9.28 5.49
N GLY A 329 5.60 -8.77 5.88
CA GLY A 329 6.14 -7.53 5.35
C GLY A 329 6.74 -7.66 3.94
N ALA A 330 7.20 -6.56 3.37
CA ALA A 330 7.79 -6.51 2.03
C ALA A 330 9.07 -7.37 1.90
N LEU A 331 9.77 -7.64 3.00
CA LEU A 331 10.91 -8.57 3.03
C LEU A 331 10.48 -10.04 2.83
N GLY A 332 9.19 -10.35 2.88
CA GLY A 332 8.66 -11.71 2.76
C GLY A 332 8.69 -12.50 4.07
N VAL A 333 8.94 -11.87 5.21
CA VAL A 333 8.95 -12.48 6.54
C VAL A 333 7.85 -11.91 7.42
N PRO A 334 7.37 -12.66 8.44
CA PRO A 334 6.42 -12.13 9.42
C PRO A 334 7.01 -10.95 10.20
N ILE A 335 6.27 -9.85 10.24
CA ILE A 335 6.66 -8.66 11.02
C ILE A 335 6.24 -8.81 12.49
N SER A 336 6.90 -8.06 13.35
CA SER A 336 6.74 -8.11 14.81
C SER A 336 6.18 -6.81 15.34
N ALA A 337 5.15 -6.89 16.17
CA ALA A 337 4.64 -5.75 16.92
C ALA A 337 5.77 -4.99 17.63
N GLU A 338 5.81 -3.68 17.45
CA GLU A 338 6.75 -2.76 18.09
C GLU A 338 8.25 -3.03 17.81
N ARG A 339 8.57 -3.93 16.85
CA ARG A 339 9.95 -4.28 16.46
C ARG A 339 10.15 -4.31 14.95
N SER A 340 9.11 -4.14 14.16
CA SER A 340 9.20 -3.98 12.70
C SER A 340 8.74 -2.58 12.27
N VAL A 341 9.32 -2.12 11.18
CA VAL A 341 9.05 -0.79 10.64
C VAL A 341 9.00 -0.83 9.13
N ALA A 342 8.09 -0.06 8.52
CA ALA A 342 8.10 0.20 7.10
C ALA A 342 8.93 1.46 6.79
N ILE A 343 9.73 1.38 5.72
CA ILE A 343 10.68 2.42 5.30
C ILE A 343 10.58 2.68 3.78
N ASP A 344 11.27 3.71 3.31
CA ASP A 344 11.51 3.89 1.88
C ASP A 344 12.78 3.09 1.48
N PRO A 345 12.62 1.99 0.72
CA PRO A 345 13.75 1.13 0.36
C PRO A 345 14.78 1.82 -0.55
N LYS A 346 14.46 2.99 -1.09
CA LYS A 346 15.42 3.82 -1.83
C LYS A 346 16.52 4.39 -0.91
N TYR A 347 16.23 4.56 0.38
CA TYR A 347 17.11 5.25 1.33
C TYR A 347 17.57 4.37 2.49
N VAL A 348 16.82 3.33 2.82
CA VAL A 348 17.16 2.36 3.89
C VAL A 348 17.10 0.95 3.32
N PRO A 349 18.15 0.12 3.47
CA PRO A 349 18.13 -1.25 2.97
C PRO A 349 17.03 -2.08 3.63
N LEU A 350 16.19 -2.72 2.82
CA LEU A 350 15.15 -3.60 3.32
C LEU A 350 15.76 -4.80 4.05
N GLY A 351 15.30 -5.04 5.27
CA GLY A 351 15.80 -6.08 6.18
C GLY A 351 16.85 -5.57 7.18
N ALA A 352 17.39 -4.36 7.02
CA ALA A 352 18.38 -3.79 7.90
C ALA A 352 17.85 -3.58 9.33
N PRO A 353 18.65 -3.84 10.38
CA PRO A 353 18.35 -3.33 11.71
C PRO A 353 18.46 -1.81 11.71
N ILE A 354 17.54 -1.14 12.38
CA ILE A 354 17.56 0.31 12.59
C ILE A 354 17.32 0.62 14.06
N PHE A 355 17.86 1.72 14.54
CA PHE A 355 17.44 2.30 15.81
C PHE A 355 16.57 3.52 15.54
N LEU A 356 15.36 3.51 16.06
CA LEU A 356 14.40 4.58 15.96
C LEU A 356 14.35 5.35 17.29
N SER A 357 14.53 6.67 17.24
CA SER A 357 14.32 7.57 18.38
C SER A 357 13.22 8.56 18.05
N THR A 358 12.12 8.49 18.79
CA THR A 358 10.94 9.33 18.63
C THR A 358 10.18 9.44 19.96
N THR A 359 8.91 9.84 19.96
CA THR A 359 8.05 9.87 21.15
C THR A 359 6.82 8.97 20.97
N GLN A 360 6.21 8.60 22.10
CA GLN A 360 4.92 7.89 22.12
C GLN A 360 3.83 8.75 21.46
N PRO A 361 2.82 8.13 20.83
CA PRO A 361 1.68 8.85 20.29
C PRO A 361 1.03 9.75 21.33
N ASN A 362 0.68 10.97 20.96
CA ASN A 362 0.05 11.98 21.84
C ASN A 362 0.82 12.25 23.16
N SER A 363 2.14 12.04 23.16
CA SER A 363 2.96 12.16 24.37
C SER A 363 4.35 12.70 24.02
N GLN A 364 5.04 13.25 25.02
CA GLN A 364 6.47 13.61 24.94
C GLN A 364 7.36 12.47 25.51
N SER A 365 6.77 11.38 25.98
CA SER A 365 7.52 10.23 26.51
C SER A 365 8.37 9.61 25.41
N PRO A 366 9.68 9.37 25.63
CA PRO A 366 10.55 8.79 24.61
C PRO A 366 10.08 7.41 24.15
N LEU A 367 10.20 7.16 22.85
CA LEU A 367 10.08 5.85 22.22
C LEU A 367 11.38 5.60 21.44
N LYS A 368 12.30 4.88 22.06
CA LYS A 368 13.62 4.57 21.55
C LYS A 368 13.79 3.06 21.44
N ARG A 369 13.93 2.52 20.21
CA ARG A 369 13.91 1.07 20.00
C ARG A 369 14.78 0.62 18.86
N LEU A 370 15.45 -0.51 19.08
CA LEU A 370 16.01 -1.33 18.00
C LEU A 370 14.84 -2.01 17.27
N MET A 371 14.75 -1.76 15.99
CA MET A 371 13.71 -2.28 15.10
C MET A 371 14.35 -2.88 13.85
N VAL A 372 13.55 -3.54 13.02
CA VAL A 372 14.03 -4.10 11.76
C VAL A 372 13.17 -3.56 10.62
N ALA A 373 13.82 -3.09 9.56
CA ALA A 373 13.19 -2.52 8.37
C ALA A 373 12.62 -3.63 7.47
N GLN A 374 11.53 -4.27 7.89
CA GLN A 374 10.99 -5.49 7.26
C GLN A 374 9.86 -5.19 6.26
N ASP A 375 9.42 -3.92 6.20
CA ASP A 375 8.26 -3.58 5.39
C ASP A 375 8.46 -2.27 4.60
N THR A 376 7.56 -2.01 3.66
CA THR A 376 7.53 -0.80 2.84
C THR A 376 6.09 -0.34 2.63
N GLY A 377 5.90 0.96 2.44
CA GLY A 377 4.58 1.52 2.13
C GLY A 377 4.61 2.47 0.92
N GLY A 378 3.50 2.51 0.17
CA GLY A 378 3.37 3.42 -0.98
C GLY A 378 3.50 4.90 -0.59
N ALA A 379 3.02 5.26 0.61
CA ALA A 379 3.09 6.60 1.19
C ALA A 379 4.35 6.84 2.05
N ILE A 380 5.18 5.81 2.27
CA ILE A 380 6.37 5.91 3.10
C ILE A 380 7.55 6.28 2.20
N LYS A 381 7.81 7.59 2.08
CA LYS A 381 8.80 8.16 1.17
C LYS A 381 9.70 9.18 1.87
N GLY A 382 11.01 9.03 1.66
CA GLY A 382 12.03 9.94 2.20
C GLY A 382 13.12 9.23 2.99
N GLY A 383 14.22 9.93 3.27
CA GLY A 383 15.41 9.40 3.96
C GLY A 383 15.16 9.13 5.44
N VAL A 384 14.54 10.09 6.14
CA VAL A 384 14.14 9.93 7.54
C VAL A 384 12.62 9.79 7.59
N ARG A 385 12.12 8.60 7.23
CA ARG A 385 10.70 8.28 7.20
C ARG A 385 10.49 6.86 7.69
N ALA A 386 9.69 6.70 8.73
CA ALA A 386 9.35 5.41 9.31
C ALA A 386 7.85 5.29 9.53
N ASP A 387 7.32 4.07 9.35
CA ASP A 387 5.97 3.70 9.76
C ASP A 387 6.07 2.55 10.76
N PHE A 388 5.70 2.81 12.02
CA PHE A 388 5.91 1.92 13.16
C PHE A 388 4.81 0.87 13.24
N PHE A 389 5.15 -0.40 13.25
CA PHE A 389 4.17 -1.49 13.37
C PHE A 389 3.76 -1.70 14.83
N TRP A 390 2.52 -1.34 15.17
CA TRP A 390 1.99 -1.46 16.53
C TRP A 390 1.47 -2.85 16.87
N GLY A 391 1.32 -3.75 15.89
CA GLY A 391 0.72 -5.07 16.08
C GLY A 391 -0.68 -5.16 15.52
N ALA A 392 -1.55 -5.99 16.10
CA ALA A 392 -2.90 -6.26 15.58
C ALA A 392 -4.00 -5.78 16.52
N GLY A 393 -5.18 -5.53 15.93
CA GLY A 393 -6.41 -5.23 16.66
C GLY A 393 -6.61 -3.76 17.04
N GLU A 394 -7.64 -3.49 17.86
CA GLU A 394 -8.14 -2.13 18.10
C GLU A 394 -7.16 -1.25 18.88
N GLU A 395 -6.49 -1.80 19.89
CA GLU A 395 -5.50 -1.05 20.70
C GLU A 395 -4.31 -0.62 19.84
N ALA A 396 -3.78 -1.54 19.03
CA ALA A 396 -2.72 -1.22 18.06
C ALA A 396 -3.20 -0.18 17.05
N GLY A 397 -4.44 -0.29 16.58
CA GLY A 397 -5.07 0.66 15.68
C GLY A 397 -5.23 2.06 16.28
N ALA A 398 -5.57 2.16 17.56
CA ALA A 398 -5.65 3.44 18.26
C ALA A 398 -4.28 4.13 18.37
N LYS A 399 -3.23 3.39 18.76
CA LYS A 399 -1.85 3.89 18.81
C LYS A 399 -1.34 4.30 17.41
N ALA A 400 -1.56 3.44 16.42
CA ALA A 400 -1.16 3.70 15.04
C ALA A 400 -1.82 4.96 14.48
N GLY A 401 -3.14 5.10 14.66
CA GLY A 401 -3.89 6.26 14.20
C GLY A 401 -3.53 7.58 14.88
N ALA A 402 -2.99 7.52 16.10
CA ALA A 402 -2.53 8.70 16.84
C ALA A 402 -1.06 9.05 16.56
N MET A 403 -0.28 8.16 15.92
CA MET A 403 1.15 8.37 15.74
C MET A 403 1.47 9.30 14.57
N LYS A 404 1.94 10.50 14.88
CA LYS A 404 2.42 11.50 13.93
C LYS A 404 3.54 12.31 14.60
N GLN A 405 4.67 11.66 14.81
CA GLN A 405 5.79 12.18 15.59
C GLN A 405 6.94 12.58 14.68
N GLN A 406 7.86 13.39 15.23
CA GLN A 406 9.19 13.59 14.67
C GLN A 406 10.14 12.53 15.24
N GLY A 407 11.10 12.08 14.45
CA GLY A 407 12.06 11.09 14.91
C GLY A 407 13.35 11.07 14.11
N LYS A 408 14.35 10.38 14.66
CA LYS A 408 15.65 10.10 14.03
C LYS A 408 15.80 8.61 13.81
N ILE A 409 16.54 8.24 12.78
CA ILE A 409 16.80 6.85 12.40
C ILE A 409 18.30 6.65 12.25
N TRP A 410 18.86 5.68 12.95
CA TRP A 410 20.18 5.15 12.68
C TRP A 410 20.02 3.78 12.03
N VAL A 411 20.73 3.56 10.92
CA VAL A 411 20.75 2.29 10.18
C VAL A 411 22.02 1.55 10.52
N LEU A 412 21.88 0.27 10.85
CA LEU A 412 23.00 -0.60 11.16
C LEU A 412 23.34 -1.44 9.92
N LEU A 413 24.53 -1.21 9.37
CA LEU A 413 25.03 -1.98 8.22
C LEU A 413 26.19 -2.87 8.66
N PRO A 414 26.35 -4.08 8.07
CA PRO A 414 27.49 -4.93 8.36
C PRO A 414 28.82 -4.19 8.30
N LYS A 415 29.72 -4.43 9.27
CA LYS A 415 31.06 -3.83 9.31
C LYS A 415 31.78 -4.06 8.00
N ASP A 416 32.66 -3.13 7.64
CA ASP A 416 33.49 -3.14 6.43
C ASP A 416 32.71 -2.99 5.11
N LEU A 417 31.39 -2.80 5.18
CA LEU A 417 30.57 -2.43 4.04
C LEU A 417 30.12 -0.96 4.13
N LEU A 418 30.12 -0.32 2.96
CA LEU A 418 29.64 1.05 2.83
C LEU A 418 28.19 1.03 2.28
N PRO A 419 27.42 2.11 2.49
CA PRO A 419 26.06 2.21 1.93
C PRO A 419 25.97 1.90 0.43
N LYS A 420 26.98 2.28 -0.38
CA LYS A 420 27.07 1.99 -1.82
C LYS A 420 27.19 0.50 -2.19
N ASP A 421 27.57 -0.36 -1.23
CA ASP A 421 27.74 -1.80 -1.45
C ASP A 421 26.38 -2.56 -1.36
N PHE A 422 25.35 -1.86 -0.91
CA PHE A 422 23.97 -2.36 -0.86
C PHE A 422 23.24 -1.95 -2.13
N LYS A 423 22.96 -2.91 -3.00
CA LYS A 423 22.12 -2.70 -4.19
C LYS A 423 20.72 -3.23 -3.89
N LEU A 424 19.71 -2.52 -4.34
CA LEU A 424 18.37 -3.08 -4.44
C LEU A 424 18.37 -4.10 -5.58
N ASN A 425 18.13 -5.35 -5.23
CA ASN A 425 17.82 -6.39 -6.22
C ASN A 425 16.35 -6.33 -6.57
#